data_f8ddae40593a0359d8130ebd60f3f83c
#
_entry.id   f8ddae40593a0359d8130ebd60f3f83c
#
_cell.length_a   1.000
_cell.length_b   1.000
_cell.length_c   1.000
_cell.angle_alpha   90.00
_cell.angle_beta   90.00
_cell.angle_gamma   90.00
#
_symmetry.space_group_name_H-M   'P 1'
#
loop_
_entity.id
_entity.type
_entity.pdbx_description
1 polymer ?
#
loop_
_entity_poly.entity_id
_entity_poly.type
_entity_poly.pdbx_seq_one_letter_code
_entity_poly.pdbx_strand_id
1 'polypeptide(L)'
;MTLRPLTVLMPFHTPFYAPLAAGAALGHFREEGLDVRWQAAAAFGKSTVQALLDGSIEISLGGLMRSFDLADRGERCLPHFAEVCSRSGFFLLARAPMPGFRWSDLVGKTVIGFAEAPTPWQCMLTVLRRNGVDPTTVRIERERPVAEALAAFRAGQGDFFEQTQPIVEQMLASGEAHLVASMGEATGPVPFTSYMTTPEFLRDEPETVLRFTRALYRTQRWLAGHDAKAIAGAIAPGFPDIEPGILERAVGRFSRQDTWSRDPILRRAGFDYLQEILRTGGFIRKTHRYEDLVDMSIAERAVREVEARP
;
A
#
# COMPACT_ATOMS: atom_id res chain seq x y z
N MET A 1 2.96 -18.27 27.90
CA MET A 1 2.90 -18.95 26.59
C MET A 1 4.05 -18.45 25.74
N THR A 2 4.76 -19.35 25.08
CA THR A 2 5.81 -18.95 24.12
C THR A 2 5.14 -18.40 22.86
N LEU A 3 5.50 -17.18 22.45
CA LEU A 3 4.96 -16.57 21.24
C LEU A 3 5.58 -17.23 19.99
N ARG A 4 4.77 -17.44 18.95
CA ARG A 4 5.26 -17.90 17.64
C ARG A 4 5.94 -16.73 16.93
N PRO A 5 7.24 -16.78 16.63
CA PRO A 5 7.89 -15.73 15.87
C PRO A 5 7.41 -15.74 14.41
N LEU A 6 7.18 -14.55 13.85
CA LEU A 6 6.84 -14.31 12.44
C LEU A 6 7.63 -13.11 11.93
N THR A 7 8.21 -13.26 10.76
CA THR A 7 8.87 -12.16 10.05
C THR A 7 7.98 -11.65 8.92
N VAL A 8 7.69 -10.36 8.96
CA VAL A 8 6.88 -9.67 7.94
C VAL A 8 7.74 -8.63 7.23
N LEU A 9 7.90 -8.76 5.92
CA LEU A 9 8.53 -7.73 5.11
C LEU A 9 7.50 -6.81 4.47
N MET A 10 7.83 -5.53 4.42
CA MET A 10 7.13 -4.52 3.63
C MET A 10 8.07 -3.96 2.54
N PRO A 11 7.55 -3.48 1.40
CA PRO A 11 8.40 -2.98 0.31
C PRO A 11 9.27 -1.79 0.75
N PHE A 12 8.70 -0.83 1.47
CA PHE A 12 9.37 0.38 1.96
C PHE A 12 8.77 0.83 3.29
N HIS A 13 9.53 1.58 4.07
CA HIS A 13 9.13 2.05 5.40
C HIS A 13 8.28 3.33 5.29
N THR A 14 6.98 3.22 5.57
CA THR A 14 6.02 4.32 5.42
C THR A 14 4.82 4.16 6.34
N PRO A 15 4.23 5.27 6.85
CA PRO A 15 2.96 5.24 7.58
C PRO A 15 1.76 4.72 6.77
N PHE A 16 1.92 4.52 5.46
CA PHE A 16 0.94 3.84 4.63
C PHE A 16 0.58 2.44 5.16
N TYR A 17 1.55 1.80 5.81
CA TYR A 17 1.39 0.48 6.43
C TYR A 17 1.03 0.57 7.93
N ALA A 18 0.33 1.63 8.35
CA ALA A 18 -0.12 1.81 9.73
C ALA A 18 -0.86 0.59 10.31
N PRO A 19 -1.67 -0.21 9.57
CA PRO A 19 -2.29 -1.40 10.14
C PRO A 19 -1.28 -2.41 10.70
N LEU A 20 -0.12 -2.58 10.08
CA LEU A 20 0.94 -3.45 10.60
C LEU A 20 1.57 -2.87 11.86
N ALA A 21 1.97 -1.60 11.80
CA ALA A 21 2.64 -0.90 12.92
C ALA A 21 1.71 -0.78 14.14
N ALA A 22 0.43 -0.43 13.94
CA ALA A 22 -0.56 -0.33 14.99
C ALA A 22 -0.86 -1.70 15.61
N GLY A 23 -1.02 -2.76 14.81
CA GLY A 23 -1.26 -4.11 15.30
C GLY A 23 -0.12 -4.62 16.20
N ALA A 24 1.13 -4.28 15.85
CA ALA A 24 2.29 -4.59 16.67
C ALA A 24 2.32 -3.75 17.96
N ALA A 25 2.12 -2.43 17.86
CA ALA A 25 2.20 -1.50 19.00
C ALA A 25 1.06 -1.70 20.00
N LEU A 26 -0.15 -1.97 19.54
CA LEU A 26 -1.33 -2.23 20.37
C LEU A 26 -1.32 -3.65 20.99
N GLY A 27 -0.41 -4.52 20.58
CA GLY A 27 -0.31 -5.88 21.09
C GLY A 27 -1.28 -6.88 20.47
N HIS A 28 -2.04 -6.53 19.45
CA HIS A 28 -3.05 -7.41 18.83
C HIS A 28 -2.44 -8.72 18.31
N PHE A 29 -1.22 -8.68 17.75
CA PHE A 29 -0.50 -9.90 17.36
C PHE A 29 -0.09 -10.74 18.57
N ARG A 30 0.36 -10.12 19.66
CA ARG A 30 0.76 -10.82 20.88
C ARG A 30 -0.42 -11.49 21.58
N GLU A 31 -1.59 -10.86 21.57
CA GLU A 31 -2.83 -11.45 22.07
C GLU A 31 -3.24 -12.72 21.30
N GLU A 32 -2.87 -12.80 20.04
CA GLU A 32 -3.02 -14.01 19.21
C GLU A 32 -1.85 -14.99 19.33
N GLY A 33 -0.89 -14.74 20.26
CA GLY A 33 0.24 -15.61 20.48
C GLY A 33 1.36 -15.50 19.45
N LEU A 34 1.43 -14.36 18.71
CA LEU A 34 2.41 -14.11 17.67
C LEU A 34 3.43 -13.04 18.10
N ASP A 35 4.74 -13.29 17.86
CA ASP A 35 5.81 -12.31 17.95
C ASP A 35 6.14 -11.80 16.53
N VAL A 36 5.40 -10.80 16.09
CA VAL A 36 5.55 -10.25 14.73
C VAL A 36 6.69 -9.24 14.69
N ARG A 37 7.73 -9.58 13.93
CA ARG A 37 8.84 -8.69 13.59
C ARG A 37 8.65 -8.20 12.17
N TRP A 38 8.81 -6.90 11.95
CA TRP A 38 8.59 -6.31 10.64
C TRP A 38 9.67 -5.32 10.27
N GLN A 39 10.03 -5.27 8.99
CA GLN A 39 11.03 -4.35 8.45
C GLN A 39 10.84 -4.13 6.96
N ALA A 40 11.49 -3.09 6.42
CA ALA A 40 11.51 -2.83 5.00
C ALA A 40 12.45 -3.80 4.26
N ALA A 41 12.10 -4.13 3.02
CA ALA A 41 12.86 -5.01 2.15
C ALA A 41 14.32 -4.56 1.95
N ALA A 42 14.55 -3.24 1.82
CA ALA A 42 15.88 -2.67 1.69
C ALA A 42 16.77 -2.98 2.91
N ALA A 43 16.23 -2.90 4.14
CA ALA A 43 16.96 -3.25 5.36
C ALA A 43 17.21 -4.77 5.49
N PHE A 44 16.36 -5.59 4.87
CA PHE A 44 16.51 -7.05 4.85
C PHE A 44 17.49 -7.53 3.76
N GLY A 45 17.75 -6.70 2.74
CA GLY A 45 18.66 -7.03 1.64
C GLY A 45 18.09 -7.95 0.55
N LYS A 46 16.76 -8.20 0.57
CA LYS A 46 16.05 -8.98 -0.45
C LYS A 46 14.72 -8.33 -0.79
N SER A 47 14.22 -8.52 -2.01
CA SER A 47 12.85 -8.14 -2.32
C SER A 47 11.85 -8.99 -1.52
N THR A 48 10.65 -8.46 -1.31
CA THR A 48 9.58 -9.18 -0.59
C THR A 48 9.23 -10.51 -1.23
N VAL A 49 9.25 -10.58 -2.57
CA VAL A 49 8.98 -11.82 -3.33
C VAL A 49 10.11 -12.84 -3.16
N GLN A 50 11.37 -12.41 -3.32
CA GLN A 50 12.51 -13.31 -3.14
C GLN A 50 12.57 -13.91 -1.74
N ALA A 51 12.33 -13.08 -0.71
CA ALA A 51 12.37 -13.53 0.67
C ALA A 51 11.25 -14.55 1.02
N LEU A 52 10.08 -14.46 0.38
CA LEU A 52 9.04 -15.49 0.49
C LEU A 52 9.44 -16.76 -0.25
N LEU A 53 9.90 -16.64 -1.48
CA LEU A 53 10.20 -17.81 -2.33
C LEU A 53 11.37 -18.65 -1.81
N ASP A 54 12.33 -18.04 -1.13
CA ASP A 54 13.48 -18.75 -0.53
C ASP A 54 13.24 -19.13 0.95
N GLY A 55 12.04 -18.84 1.50
CA GLY A 55 11.68 -19.20 2.87
C GLY A 55 12.37 -18.37 3.97
N SER A 56 12.98 -17.23 3.61
CA SER A 56 13.61 -16.33 4.60
C SER A 56 12.61 -15.60 5.48
N ILE A 57 11.35 -15.51 5.05
CA ILE A 57 10.22 -14.92 5.77
C ILE A 57 8.96 -15.74 5.54
N GLU A 58 7.97 -15.56 6.42
CA GLU A 58 6.69 -16.25 6.34
C GLU A 58 5.61 -15.42 5.64
N ILE A 59 5.59 -14.13 5.86
CA ILE A 59 4.55 -13.20 5.36
C ILE A 59 5.20 -11.97 4.74
N SER A 60 4.64 -11.51 3.63
CA SER A 60 5.01 -10.23 3.03
C SER A 60 3.80 -9.34 2.86
N LEU A 61 4.00 -8.05 3.09
CA LEU A 61 3.08 -6.98 2.71
C LEU A 61 3.47 -6.46 1.34
N GLY A 62 2.50 -6.20 0.47
CA GLY A 62 2.79 -5.66 -0.85
C GLY A 62 1.57 -5.51 -1.74
N GLY A 63 1.78 -4.91 -2.90
CA GLY A 63 0.72 -4.78 -3.90
C GLY A 63 0.43 -6.10 -4.61
N LEU A 64 -0.84 -6.36 -4.87
CA LEU A 64 -1.33 -7.53 -5.61
C LEU A 64 -0.72 -7.63 -7.02
N MET A 65 -0.25 -6.52 -7.58
CA MET A 65 0.41 -6.49 -8.89
C MET A 65 1.65 -7.40 -8.96
N ARG A 66 2.28 -7.76 -7.82
CA ARG A 66 3.44 -8.66 -7.78
C ARG A 66 3.04 -10.08 -8.16
N SER A 67 1.90 -10.54 -7.65
CA SER A 67 1.37 -11.87 -8.03
C SER A 67 0.79 -11.87 -9.44
N PHE A 68 0.22 -10.76 -9.90
CA PHE A 68 -0.14 -10.59 -11.30
C PHE A 68 1.08 -10.70 -12.23
N ASP A 69 2.20 -10.06 -11.89
CA ASP A 69 3.45 -10.12 -12.67
C ASP A 69 4.03 -11.54 -12.72
N LEU A 70 4.07 -12.23 -11.58
CA LEU A 70 4.51 -13.63 -11.53
C LEU A 70 3.62 -14.52 -12.41
N ALA A 71 2.31 -14.41 -12.28
CA ALA A 71 1.35 -15.19 -13.06
C ALA A 71 1.45 -14.88 -14.56
N ASP A 72 1.62 -13.61 -14.95
CA ASP A 72 1.75 -13.21 -16.36
C ASP A 72 2.99 -13.82 -17.02
N ARG A 73 4.06 -13.99 -16.25
CA ARG A 73 5.30 -14.68 -16.67
C ARG A 73 5.24 -16.20 -16.57
N GLY A 74 4.14 -16.75 -16.01
CA GLY A 74 4.00 -18.18 -15.78
C GLY A 74 4.87 -18.71 -14.64
N GLU A 75 5.25 -17.84 -13.71
CA GLU A 75 6.02 -18.16 -12.52
C GLU A 75 5.11 -18.57 -11.35
N ARG A 76 5.72 -19.06 -10.28
CA ARG A 76 5.00 -19.51 -9.08
C ARG A 76 4.25 -18.33 -8.44
N CYS A 77 2.93 -18.45 -8.33
CA CYS A 77 2.08 -17.47 -7.69
C CYS A 77 2.24 -17.47 -6.16
N LEU A 78 2.13 -16.29 -5.58
CA LEU A 78 2.07 -16.05 -4.15
C LEU A 78 0.65 -15.60 -3.81
N PRO A 79 -0.16 -16.42 -3.12
CA PRO A 79 -1.53 -16.06 -2.82
C PRO A 79 -1.61 -14.90 -1.82
N HIS A 80 -2.51 -13.97 -2.10
CA HIS A 80 -2.89 -12.89 -1.19
C HIS A 80 -4.03 -13.37 -0.31
N PHE A 81 -3.89 -13.20 1.02
CA PHE A 81 -4.84 -13.75 1.99
C PHE A 81 -5.52 -12.70 2.87
N ALA A 82 -5.09 -11.43 2.85
CA ALA A 82 -5.73 -10.36 3.61
C ALA A 82 -5.45 -8.98 3.02
N GLU A 83 -6.50 -8.19 2.77
CA GLU A 83 -6.38 -6.80 2.29
C GLU A 83 -5.99 -5.85 3.43
N VAL A 84 -5.13 -4.88 3.12
CA VAL A 84 -4.64 -3.86 4.07
C VAL A 84 -5.03 -2.46 3.64
N CYS A 85 -4.81 -2.13 2.36
CA CYS A 85 -5.16 -0.83 1.80
C CYS A 85 -6.03 -1.01 0.56
N SER A 86 -7.23 -0.43 0.61
CA SER A 86 -8.23 -0.47 -0.47
C SER A 86 -8.20 0.75 -1.38
N ARG A 87 -7.22 1.67 -1.19
CA ARG A 87 -7.00 2.84 -2.05
C ARG A 87 -5.52 3.17 -2.15
N SER A 88 -5.15 3.89 -3.21
CA SER A 88 -3.81 4.43 -3.38
C SER A 88 -3.44 5.37 -2.22
N GLY A 89 -2.26 5.22 -1.66
CA GLY A 89 -1.67 6.11 -0.67
C GLY A 89 -0.81 7.22 -1.28
N PHE A 90 -0.97 7.51 -2.58
CA PHE A 90 -0.18 8.50 -3.30
C PHE A 90 -0.96 9.79 -3.52
N PHE A 91 -0.21 10.86 -3.69
CA PHE A 91 -0.72 12.22 -3.85
C PHE A 91 0.08 12.92 -4.94
N LEU A 92 -0.60 13.78 -5.70
CA LEU A 92 0.02 14.63 -6.71
C LEU A 92 0.26 16.01 -6.12
N LEU A 93 1.48 16.47 -6.21
CA LEU A 93 1.95 17.76 -5.77
C LEU A 93 2.34 18.63 -6.96
N ALA A 94 2.12 19.95 -6.84
CA ALA A 94 2.60 20.98 -7.77
C ALA A 94 3.50 21.98 -7.05
N ARG A 95 4.30 22.75 -7.82
CA ARG A 95 5.20 23.80 -7.30
C ARG A 95 4.48 25.03 -6.77
N ALA A 96 3.30 25.32 -7.30
CA ALA A 96 2.47 26.43 -6.92
C ALA A 96 1.04 25.97 -6.62
N PRO A 97 0.26 26.74 -5.85
CA PRO A 97 -1.16 26.46 -5.65
C PRO A 97 -1.91 26.40 -6.98
N MET A 98 -2.74 25.39 -7.16
CA MET A 98 -3.59 25.23 -8.35
C MET A 98 -5.05 25.09 -7.92
N PRO A 99 -5.73 26.16 -7.48
CA PRO A 99 -7.14 26.12 -7.17
C PRO A 99 -7.92 25.76 -8.44
N GLY A 100 -8.72 24.70 -8.39
CA GLY A 100 -9.47 24.21 -9.56
C GLY A 100 -8.65 23.35 -10.52
N PHE A 101 -7.58 22.69 -10.02
CA PHE A 101 -6.80 21.71 -10.80
C PHE A 101 -7.69 20.74 -11.57
N ARG A 102 -7.35 20.50 -12.82
CA ARG A 102 -7.93 19.50 -13.70
C ARG A 102 -6.84 18.60 -14.27
N TRP A 103 -7.16 17.35 -14.53
CA TRP A 103 -6.20 16.41 -15.09
C TRP A 103 -5.65 16.83 -16.47
N SER A 104 -6.41 17.64 -17.21
CA SER A 104 -5.94 18.28 -18.46
C SER A 104 -4.78 19.26 -18.25
N ASP A 105 -4.56 19.76 -17.04
CA ASP A 105 -3.44 20.66 -16.72
C ASP A 105 -2.09 19.93 -16.76
N LEU A 106 -2.11 18.59 -16.80
CA LEU A 106 -0.90 17.77 -16.97
C LEU A 106 -0.44 17.64 -18.43
N VAL A 107 -1.26 18.02 -19.42
CA VAL A 107 -0.90 17.93 -20.85
C VAL A 107 0.36 18.76 -21.13
N GLY A 108 1.36 18.13 -21.73
CA GLY A 108 2.67 18.73 -22.02
C GLY A 108 3.57 18.93 -20.81
N LYS A 109 3.17 18.42 -19.63
CA LYS A 109 3.91 18.54 -18.37
C LYS A 109 4.69 17.28 -18.03
N THR A 110 5.66 17.46 -17.13
CA THR A 110 6.45 16.38 -16.58
C THR A 110 6.01 16.09 -15.14
N VAL A 111 5.62 14.85 -14.89
CA VAL A 111 5.35 14.30 -13.55
C VAL A 111 6.55 13.45 -13.15
N ILE A 112 7.21 13.78 -12.05
CA ILE A 112 8.16 12.87 -11.41
C ILE A 112 7.34 11.88 -10.60
N GLY A 113 7.32 10.63 -11.04
CA GLY A 113 6.54 9.54 -10.44
C GLY A 113 7.37 8.69 -9.48
N PHE A 114 6.73 7.70 -8.89
CA PHE A 114 7.32 6.77 -7.95
C PHE A 114 7.91 5.55 -8.68
N ALA A 115 9.21 5.29 -8.48
CA ALA A 115 9.95 4.24 -9.19
C ALA A 115 9.79 2.83 -8.58
N GLU A 116 9.57 2.72 -7.25
CA GLU A 116 9.73 1.47 -6.51
C GLU A 116 8.54 0.50 -6.64
N ALA A 117 7.44 0.94 -7.26
CA ALA A 117 6.28 0.10 -7.55
C ALA A 117 5.53 0.58 -8.80
N PRO A 118 5.00 -0.34 -9.63
CA PRO A 118 4.27 0.04 -10.85
C PRO A 118 2.85 0.56 -10.59
N THR A 119 2.17 0.10 -9.56
CA THR A 119 0.74 0.43 -9.33
C THR A 119 0.44 1.93 -9.28
N PRO A 120 1.23 2.82 -8.63
CA PRO A 120 0.94 4.25 -8.61
C PRO A 120 0.79 4.83 -10.02
N TRP A 121 1.79 4.67 -10.87
CA TRP A 121 1.75 5.24 -12.22
C TRP A 121 0.75 4.54 -13.14
N GLN A 122 0.42 3.26 -12.92
CA GLN A 122 -0.66 2.58 -13.64
C GLN A 122 -2.03 3.21 -13.28
N CYS A 123 -2.22 3.54 -12.01
CA CYS A 123 -3.39 4.31 -11.57
C CYS A 123 -3.41 5.70 -12.20
N MET A 124 -2.26 6.40 -12.28
CA MET A 124 -2.14 7.70 -12.95
C MET A 124 -2.59 7.62 -14.42
N LEU A 125 -2.09 6.63 -15.19
CA LEU A 125 -2.51 6.43 -16.58
C LEU A 125 -4.02 6.23 -16.70
N THR A 126 -4.61 5.48 -15.78
CA THR A 126 -6.06 5.21 -15.76
C THR A 126 -6.84 6.47 -15.42
N VAL A 127 -6.40 7.25 -14.45
CA VAL A 127 -7.03 8.52 -14.08
C VAL A 127 -6.98 9.52 -15.23
N LEU A 128 -5.85 9.63 -15.92
CA LEU A 128 -5.73 10.49 -17.12
C LEU A 128 -6.75 10.10 -18.19
N ARG A 129 -6.81 8.82 -18.58
CA ARG A 129 -7.78 8.33 -19.58
C ARG A 129 -9.23 8.60 -19.19
N ARG A 130 -9.59 8.36 -17.93
CA ARG A 130 -10.95 8.61 -17.41
C ARG A 130 -11.35 10.08 -17.48
N ASN A 131 -10.37 10.97 -17.43
CA ASN A 131 -10.58 12.42 -17.55
C ASN A 131 -10.36 12.95 -18.98
N GLY A 132 -10.35 12.07 -19.99
CA GLY A 132 -10.21 12.45 -21.39
C GLY A 132 -8.82 12.92 -21.79
N VAL A 133 -7.81 12.65 -20.98
CA VAL A 133 -6.41 13.00 -21.26
C VAL A 133 -5.69 11.79 -21.86
N ASP A 134 -5.08 11.95 -23.01
CA ASP A 134 -4.18 10.95 -23.57
C ASP A 134 -2.90 10.89 -22.71
N PRO A 135 -2.59 9.75 -22.06
CA PRO A 135 -1.40 9.64 -21.22
C PRO A 135 -0.08 9.90 -21.96
N THR A 136 -0.04 9.72 -23.27
CA THR A 136 1.18 9.98 -24.08
C THR A 136 1.54 11.45 -24.16
N THR A 137 0.59 12.33 -23.84
CA THR A 137 0.81 13.79 -23.76
C THR A 137 1.41 14.25 -22.43
N VAL A 138 1.54 13.34 -21.45
CA VAL A 138 2.12 13.61 -20.14
C VAL A 138 3.42 12.82 -19.99
N ARG A 139 4.52 13.53 -19.69
CA ARG A 139 5.79 12.86 -19.44
C ARG A 139 5.85 12.37 -17.99
N ILE A 140 5.81 11.06 -17.78
CA ILE A 140 5.92 10.44 -16.44
C ILE A 140 7.33 9.86 -16.30
N GLU A 141 8.18 10.52 -15.48
CA GLU A 141 9.50 10.04 -15.11
C GLU A 141 9.42 9.17 -13.85
N ARG A 142 9.82 7.90 -13.93
CA ARG A 142 9.67 6.91 -12.85
C ARG A 142 10.90 6.00 -12.67
N GLU A 143 12.06 6.50 -13.02
CA GLU A 143 13.29 5.70 -13.03
C GLU A 143 14.21 6.03 -11.85
N ARG A 144 13.92 7.16 -11.17
CA ARG A 144 14.77 7.65 -10.08
C ARG A 144 14.33 7.06 -8.74
N PRO A 145 15.27 6.57 -7.92
CA PRO A 145 15.00 6.28 -6.53
C PRO A 145 14.37 7.46 -5.80
N VAL A 146 13.58 7.22 -4.75
CA VAL A 146 12.80 8.26 -4.06
C VAL A 146 13.65 9.47 -3.63
N ALA A 147 14.85 9.24 -3.09
CA ALA A 147 15.72 10.34 -2.65
C ALA A 147 16.19 11.22 -3.82
N GLU A 148 16.52 10.61 -4.97
CA GLU A 148 16.92 11.34 -6.17
C GLU A 148 15.72 12.05 -6.82
N ALA A 149 14.55 11.44 -6.84
CA ALA A 149 13.31 12.03 -7.32
C ALA A 149 12.93 13.28 -6.51
N LEU A 150 13.04 13.21 -5.18
CA LEU A 150 12.82 14.35 -4.29
C LEU A 150 13.85 15.47 -4.53
N ALA A 151 15.14 15.12 -4.64
CA ALA A 151 16.20 16.10 -4.93
C ALA A 151 15.99 16.77 -6.29
N ALA A 152 15.61 16.01 -7.32
CA ALA A 152 15.32 16.53 -8.64
C ALA A 152 14.13 17.52 -8.64
N PHE A 153 13.04 17.16 -7.93
CA PHE A 153 11.93 18.08 -7.79
C PHE A 153 12.33 19.35 -7.04
N ARG A 154 13.09 19.26 -5.96
CA ARG A 154 13.64 20.42 -5.23
C ARG A 154 14.54 21.31 -6.12
N ALA A 155 15.31 20.68 -6.99
CA ALA A 155 16.18 21.39 -7.95
C ALA A 155 15.43 22.03 -9.15
N GLY A 156 14.09 22.01 -9.15
CA GLY A 156 13.31 22.65 -10.20
C GLY A 156 12.95 21.73 -11.38
N GLN A 157 13.32 20.43 -11.35
CA GLN A 157 12.97 19.49 -12.41
C GLN A 157 11.54 18.97 -12.24
N GLY A 158 10.87 18.70 -13.35
CA GLY A 158 9.47 18.29 -13.37
C GLY A 158 8.51 19.41 -12.95
N ASP A 159 7.28 19.34 -13.39
CA ASP A 159 6.20 20.27 -13.04
C ASP A 159 5.41 19.78 -11.82
N PHE A 160 5.22 18.46 -11.75
CA PHE A 160 4.47 17.77 -10.71
C PHE A 160 5.29 16.65 -10.10
N PHE A 161 4.89 16.24 -8.87
CA PHE A 161 5.55 15.17 -8.12
C PHE A 161 4.49 14.23 -7.53
N GLU A 162 4.51 12.95 -7.92
CA GLU A 162 3.66 11.92 -7.34
C GLU A 162 4.42 11.20 -6.23
N GLN A 163 3.93 11.31 -4.99
CA GLN A 163 4.61 10.71 -3.85
C GLN A 163 3.63 10.30 -2.75
N THR A 164 4.12 9.53 -1.79
CA THR A 164 3.39 9.10 -0.59
C THR A 164 3.91 9.78 0.68
N GLN A 165 3.28 9.47 1.82
CA GLN A 165 3.69 9.95 3.13
C GLN A 165 4.97 9.23 3.64
N PRO A 166 5.82 9.92 4.43
CA PRO A 166 5.65 11.25 5.02
C PRO A 166 6.10 12.41 4.12
N ILE A 167 6.74 12.12 2.96
CA ILE A 167 7.35 13.14 2.08
C ILE A 167 6.34 14.21 1.69
N VAL A 168 5.10 13.81 1.38
CA VAL A 168 4.04 14.76 1.01
C VAL A 168 3.82 15.77 2.12
N GLU A 169 3.58 15.37 3.36
CA GLU A 169 3.34 16.31 4.46
C GLU A 169 4.59 17.12 4.82
N GLN A 170 5.79 16.56 4.68
CA GLN A 170 7.04 17.31 4.86
C GLN A 170 7.15 18.47 3.86
N MET A 171 6.88 18.20 2.57
CA MET A 171 6.93 19.23 1.52
C MET A 171 5.83 20.28 1.64
N LEU A 172 4.63 19.86 2.07
CA LEU A 172 3.54 20.81 2.34
C LEU A 172 3.85 21.70 3.55
N ALA A 173 4.43 21.15 4.60
CA ALA A 173 4.79 21.89 5.81
C ALA A 173 5.92 22.88 5.58
N SER A 174 6.89 22.54 4.72
CA SER A 174 7.99 23.45 4.35
C SER A 174 7.61 24.48 3.28
N GLY A 175 6.43 24.37 2.67
CA GLY A 175 6.02 25.23 1.55
C GLY A 175 6.73 24.93 0.22
N GLU A 176 7.46 23.82 0.13
CA GLU A 176 8.17 23.40 -1.09
C GLU A 176 7.23 22.94 -2.21
N ALA A 177 6.01 22.50 -1.84
CA ALA A 177 5.02 22.03 -2.80
C ALA A 177 3.60 22.23 -2.29
N HIS A 178 2.62 22.09 -3.19
CA HIS A 178 1.20 22.21 -2.92
C HIS A 178 0.46 20.97 -3.38
N LEU A 179 -0.44 20.47 -2.56
CA LEU A 179 -1.29 19.33 -2.92
C LEU A 179 -2.30 19.75 -3.99
N VAL A 180 -2.39 18.98 -5.09
CA VAL A 180 -3.36 19.22 -6.16
C VAL A 180 -4.35 18.08 -6.34
N ALA A 181 -3.95 16.83 -6.04
CA ALA A 181 -4.86 15.69 -6.11
C ALA A 181 -4.48 14.56 -5.15
N SER A 182 -5.50 13.83 -4.70
CA SER A 182 -5.37 12.52 -4.08
C SER A 182 -5.52 11.44 -5.14
N MET A 183 -4.51 10.59 -5.31
CA MET A 183 -4.59 9.45 -6.24
C MET A 183 -5.57 8.38 -5.72
N GLY A 184 -5.74 8.28 -4.40
CA GLY A 184 -6.70 7.37 -3.79
C GLY A 184 -8.15 7.73 -4.11
N GLU A 185 -8.47 9.02 -4.10
CA GLU A 185 -9.80 9.53 -4.50
C GLU A 185 -10.00 9.44 -6.00
N ALA A 186 -9.02 9.86 -6.78
CA ALA A 186 -9.09 9.88 -8.25
C ALA A 186 -9.21 8.49 -8.87
N THR A 187 -8.47 7.50 -8.36
CA THR A 187 -8.53 6.10 -8.83
C THR A 187 -9.79 5.41 -8.34
N GLY A 188 -10.20 5.69 -7.10
CA GLY A 188 -11.25 4.97 -6.40
C GLY A 188 -10.73 3.71 -5.69
N PRO A 189 -11.65 2.86 -5.17
CA PRO A 189 -11.28 1.64 -4.47
C PRO A 189 -10.56 0.64 -5.38
N VAL A 190 -9.39 0.20 -4.95
CA VAL A 190 -8.55 -0.80 -5.61
C VAL A 190 -7.68 -1.48 -4.53
N PRO A 191 -7.51 -2.83 -4.54
CA PRO A 191 -6.67 -3.53 -3.57
C PRO A 191 -5.21 -3.13 -3.78
N PHE A 192 -4.84 -2.02 -3.14
CA PHE A 192 -3.53 -1.40 -3.36
C PHE A 192 -2.42 -2.15 -2.62
N THR A 193 -2.74 -2.66 -1.43
CA THR A 193 -1.82 -3.43 -0.60
C THR A 193 -2.54 -4.54 0.14
N SER A 194 -1.94 -5.72 0.18
CA SER A 194 -2.44 -6.90 0.89
C SER A 194 -1.28 -7.75 1.41
N TYR A 195 -1.57 -8.65 2.34
CA TYR A 195 -0.61 -9.67 2.77
C TYR A 195 -0.61 -10.85 1.83
N MET A 196 0.59 -11.32 1.49
CA MET A 196 0.82 -12.52 0.69
C MET A 196 1.79 -13.46 1.41
N THR A 197 1.69 -14.74 1.08
CA THR A 197 2.58 -15.79 1.57
C THR A 197 2.76 -16.88 0.53
N THR A 198 3.43 -17.98 0.86
CA THR A 198 3.53 -19.12 -0.03
C THR A 198 2.32 -20.05 0.10
N PRO A 199 1.95 -20.78 -0.97
CA PRO A 199 0.87 -21.78 -0.87
C PRO A 199 1.13 -22.83 0.20
N GLU A 200 2.40 -23.22 0.42
CA GLU A 200 2.79 -24.17 1.44
C GLU A 200 2.52 -23.62 2.84
N PHE A 201 2.89 -22.37 3.11
CA PHE A 201 2.66 -21.77 4.43
C PHE A 201 1.16 -21.65 4.74
N LEU A 202 0.33 -21.30 3.75
CA LEU A 202 -1.13 -21.32 3.92
C LEU A 202 -1.68 -22.72 4.26
N ARG A 203 -1.16 -23.75 3.60
CA ARG A 203 -1.60 -25.14 3.80
C ARG A 203 -1.09 -25.74 5.13
N ASP A 204 0.19 -25.49 5.45
CA ASP A 204 0.88 -26.16 6.55
C ASP A 204 0.72 -25.41 7.88
N GLU A 205 0.49 -24.09 7.85
CA GLU A 205 0.35 -23.20 9.02
C GLU A 205 -0.97 -22.37 9.01
N PRO A 206 -2.13 -22.94 8.63
CA PRO A 206 -3.36 -22.17 8.45
C PRO A 206 -3.83 -21.47 9.73
N GLU A 207 -3.57 -22.07 10.90
CA GLU A 207 -3.95 -21.48 12.19
C GLU A 207 -3.05 -20.28 12.53
N THR A 208 -1.77 -20.28 12.13
CA THR A 208 -0.86 -19.14 12.28
C THR A 208 -1.33 -17.97 11.43
N VAL A 209 -1.71 -18.23 10.16
CA VAL A 209 -2.24 -17.21 9.25
C VAL A 209 -3.59 -16.68 9.76
N LEU A 210 -4.45 -17.56 10.30
CA LEU A 210 -5.73 -17.13 10.89
C LEU A 210 -5.53 -16.20 12.09
N ARG A 211 -4.63 -16.54 13.03
CA ARG A 211 -4.29 -15.70 14.17
C ARG A 211 -3.78 -14.33 13.72
N PHE A 212 -2.88 -14.32 12.74
CA PHE A 212 -2.38 -13.08 12.15
C PHE A 212 -3.51 -12.23 11.56
N THR A 213 -4.43 -12.86 10.83
CA THR A 213 -5.54 -12.17 10.17
C THR A 213 -6.59 -11.66 11.17
N ARG A 214 -6.84 -12.39 12.27
CA ARG A 214 -7.70 -11.88 13.38
C ARG A 214 -7.10 -10.64 14.03
N ALA A 215 -5.78 -10.66 14.31
CA ALA A 215 -5.08 -9.50 14.84
C ALA A 215 -5.16 -8.31 13.89
N LEU A 216 -4.95 -8.54 12.58
CA LEU A 216 -5.12 -7.51 11.56
C LEU A 216 -6.53 -6.93 11.57
N TYR A 217 -7.57 -7.77 11.57
CA TYR A 217 -8.95 -7.29 11.54
C TYR A 217 -9.30 -6.46 12.79
N ARG A 218 -8.89 -6.88 13.98
CA ARG A 218 -9.04 -6.04 15.19
C ARG A 218 -8.33 -4.70 15.04
N THR A 219 -7.15 -4.69 14.43
CA THR A 219 -6.42 -3.44 14.17
C THR A 219 -7.14 -2.55 13.18
N GLN A 220 -7.69 -3.10 12.09
CA GLN A 220 -8.47 -2.35 11.11
C GLN A 220 -9.72 -1.72 11.75
N ARG A 221 -10.43 -2.46 12.60
CA ARG A 221 -11.55 -1.92 13.38
C ARG A 221 -11.13 -0.81 14.33
N TRP A 222 -9.99 -0.98 14.99
CA TRP A 222 -9.43 0.05 15.87
C TRP A 222 -9.10 1.31 15.09
N LEU A 223 -8.40 1.22 13.97
CA LEU A 223 -8.08 2.35 13.10
C LEU A 223 -9.34 3.09 12.62
N ALA A 224 -10.38 2.34 12.24
CA ALA A 224 -11.65 2.93 11.80
C ALA A 224 -12.40 3.71 12.90
N GLY A 225 -12.12 3.41 14.17
CA GLY A 225 -12.79 4.03 15.33
C GLY A 225 -11.96 5.14 16.01
N HIS A 226 -10.75 5.44 15.52
CA HIS A 226 -9.87 6.40 16.17
C HIS A 226 -9.48 7.56 15.24
N ASP A 227 -9.20 8.71 15.82
CA ASP A 227 -8.75 9.89 15.11
C ASP A 227 -7.26 9.82 14.72
N ALA A 228 -6.83 10.75 13.90
CA ALA A 228 -5.46 10.79 13.39
C ALA A 228 -4.42 10.92 14.51
N LYS A 229 -4.73 11.64 15.59
CA LYS A 229 -3.83 11.84 16.72
C LYS A 229 -3.60 10.55 17.49
N ALA A 230 -4.68 9.82 17.78
CA ALA A 230 -4.61 8.52 18.47
C ALA A 230 -3.85 7.49 17.64
N ILE A 231 -4.15 7.42 16.34
CA ILE A 231 -3.45 6.50 15.41
C ILE A 231 -1.97 6.86 15.31
N ALA A 232 -1.63 8.13 15.08
CA ALA A 232 -0.25 8.59 14.99
C ALA A 232 0.53 8.30 16.29
N GLY A 233 -0.09 8.55 17.44
CA GLY A 233 0.51 8.22 18.74
C GLY A 233 0.81 6.72 18.90
N ALA A 234 -0.11 5.86 18.48
CA ALA A 234 0.08 4.41 18.55
C ALA A 234 1.22 3.91 17.66
N ILE A 235 1.35 4.44 16.43
CA ILE A 235 2.37 3.99 15.47
C ILE A 235 3.72 4.71 15.61
N ALA A 236 3.80 5.81 16.34
CA ALA A 236 5.02 6.63 16.48
C ALA A 236 6.29 5.83 16.83
N PRO A 237 6.25 4.81 17.72
CA PRO A 237 7.44 3.99 17.99
C PRO A 237 8.01 3.27 16.76
N GLY A 238 7.19 3.00 15.76
CA GLY A 238 7.60 2.41 14.48
C GLY A 238 8.18 3.41 13.48
N PHE A 239 8.07 4.73 13.75
CA PHE A 239 8.47 5.82 12.86
C PHE A 239 9.20 6.93 13.61
N PRO A 240 10.30 6.60 14.34
CA PRO A 240 10.98 7.55 15.21
C PRO A 240 11.59 8.76 14.49
N ASP A 241 11.87 8.63 13.20
CA ASP A 241 12.48 9.68 12.36
C ASP A 241 11.45 10.65 11.75
N ILE A 242 10.14 10.44 12.01
CA ILE A 242 9.08 11.31 11.53
C ILE A 242 8.64 12.24 12.67
N GLU A 243 8.68 13.55 12.41
CA GLU A 243 8.20 14.55 13.37
C GLU A 243 6.71 14.27 13.70
N PRO A 244 6.31 14.31 15.01
CA PRO A 244 4.95 13.89 15.43
C PRO A 244 3.82 14.60 14.71
N GLY A 245 3.92 15.90 14.45
CA GLY A 245 2.90 16.65 13.74
C GLY A 245 2.84 16.29 12.23
N ILE A 246 3.96 15.91 11.62
CA ILE A 246 3.98 15.35 10.26
C ILE A 246 3.29 14.00 10.24
N LEU A 247 3.58 13.12 11.21
CA LEU A 247 2.98 11.80 11.30
C LEU A 247 1.46 11.90 11.49
N GLU A 248 0.98 12.79 12.37
CA GLU A 248 -0.45 13.02 12.59
C GLU A 248 -1.14 13.52 11.31
N ARG A 249 -0.56 14.49 10.60
CA ARG A 249 -1.12 14.98 9.33
C ARG A 249 -1.14 13.90 8.25
N ALA A 250 -0.08 13.10 8.15
CA ALA A 250 0.03 11.98 7.21
C ALA A 250 -1.08 10.95 7.45
N VAL A 251 -1.24 10.53 8.71
CA VAL A 251 -2.33 9.63 9.14
C VAL A 251 -3.69 10.23 8.84
N GLY A 252 -3.90 11.50 9.19
CA GLY A 252 -5.16 12.20 8.93
C GLY A 252 -5.52 12.28 7.45
N ARG A 253 -4.52 12.38 6.58
CA ARG A 253 -4.74 12.36 5.13
C ARG A 253 -5.14 10.98 4.63
N PHE A 254 -4.48 9.93 5.12
CA PHE A 254 -4.85 8.55 4.81
C PHE A 254 -6.25 8.18 5.32
N SER A 255 -6.60 8.61 6.53
CA SER A 255 -7.93 8.36 7.10
C SER A 255 -9.04 9.05 6.30
N ARG A 256 -8.85 10.31 5.89
CA ARG A 256 -9.85 11.06 5.13
C ARG A 256 -10.19 10.47 3.77
N GLN A 257 -9.24 9.83 3.11
CA GLN A 257 -9.48 9.18 1.81
C GLN A 257 -9.84 7.69 1.91
N ASP A 258 -10.10 7.17 3.13
CA ASP A 258 -10.36 5.74 3.38
C ASP A 258 -9.27 4.83 2.79
N THR A 259 -8.01 5.15 3.04
CA THR A 259 -6.87 4.40 2.50
C THR A 259 -6.84 2.98 3.00
N TRP A 260 -7.04 2.77 4.31
CA TRP A 260 -6.97 1.46 4.94
C TRP A 260 -8.30 0.73 4.83
N SER A 261 -8.22 -0.56 4.49
CA SER A 261 -9.37 -1.44 4.42
C SER A 261 -10.02 -1.59 5.79
N ARG A 262 -11.34 -1.61 5.83
CA ARG A 262 -12.11 -1.75 7.09
C ARG A 262 -12.20 -3.20 7.57
N ASP A 263 -11.90 -4.14 6.70
CA ASP A 263 -11.81 -5.57 6.94
C ASP A 263 -10.73 -6.20 6.05
N PRO A 264 -10.28 -7.44 6.32
CA PRO A 264 -9.21 -8.08 5.56
C PRO A 264 -9.68 -8.71 4.23
N ILE A 265 -10.93 -8.48 3.80
CA ILE A 265 -11.49 -9.14 2.60
C ILE A 265 -11.11 -8.38 1.33
N LEU A 266 -10.25 -8.97 0.52
CA LEU A 266 -9.96 -8.50 -0.83
C LEU A 266 -11.09 -8.91 -1.77
N ARG A 267 -11.90 -7.95 -2.16
CA ARG A 267 -13.11 -8.20 -2.95
C ARG A 267 -12.82 -8.39 -4.42
N ARG A 268 -13.55 -9.33 -5.05
CA ARG A 268 -13.42 -9.63 -6.49
C ARG A 268 -13.53 -8.39 -7.37
N ALA A 269 -14.48 -7.51 -7.13
CA ALA A 269 -14.64 -6.29 -7.91
C ALA A 269 -13.38 -5.41 -7.90
N GLY A 270 -12.69 -5.31 -6.74
CA GLY A 270 -11.42 -4.60 -6.65
C GLY A 270 -10.30 -5.29 -7.42
N PHE A 271 -10.23 -6.63 -7.32
CA PHE A 271 -9.28 -7.44 -8.10
C PHE A 271 -9.46 -7.23 -9.61
N ASP A 272 -10.69 -7.35 -10.10
CA ASP A 272 -11.01 -7.18 -11.53
C ASP A 272 -10.66 -5.78 -12.00
N TYR A 273 -10.94 -4.76 -11.18
CA TYR A 273 -10.59 -3.38 -11.49
C TYR A 273 -9.07 -3.15 -11.51
N LEU A 274 -8.32 -3.67 -10.54
CA LEU A 274 -6.87 -3.60 -10.57
C LEU A 274 -6.28 -4.32 -11.78
N GLN A 275 -6.80 -5.49 -12.11
CA GLN A 275 -6.39 -6.23 -13.30
C GLN A 275 -6.63 -5.43 -14.59
N GLU A 276 -7.76 -4.74 -14.69
CA GLU A 276 -8.05 -3.85 -15.82
C GLU A 276 -7.03 -2.71 -15.89
N ILE A 277 -6.75 -2.05 -14.77
CA ILE A 277 -5.73 -0.99 -14.67
C ILE A 277 -4.37 -1.50 -15.19
N LEU A 278 -3.91 -2.64 -14.68
CA LEU A 278 -2.60 -3.20 -15.01
C LEU A 278 -2.53 -3.64 -16.48
N ARG A 279 -3.59 -4.24 -17.01
CA ARG A 279 -3.67 -4.68 -18.40
C ARG A 279 -3.74 -3.50 -19.37
N THR A 280 -4.60 -2.53 -19.10
CA THR A 280 -4.77 -1.33 -19.93
C THR A 280 -3.51 -0.45 -19.93
N GLY A 281 -2.77 -0.44 -18.82
CA GLY A 281 -1.48 0.23 -18.71
C GLY A 281 -0.29 -0.56 -19.28
N GLY A 282 -0.52 -1.80 -19.78
CA GLY A 282 0.50 -2.63 -20.40
C GLY A 282 1.47 -3.31 -19.43
N PHE A 283 1.13 -3.36 -18.12
CA PHE A 283 1.95 -4.02 -17.11
C PHE A 283 1.81 -5.55 -17.16
N ILE A 284 0.60 -6.05 -17.40
CA ILE A 284 0.30 -7.46 -17.64
C ILE A 284 -0.36 -7.62 -19.02
N ARG A 285 -0.24 -8.81 -19.59
CA ARG A 285 -0.80 -9.14 -20.94
C ARG A 285 -1.98 -10.08 -20.87
N LYS A 286 -2.04 -10.92 -19.82
CA LYS A 286 -3.07 -11.95 -19.63
C LYS A 286 -4.10 -11.50 -18.62
N THR A 287 -5.26 -12.14 -18.66
CA THR A 287 -6.23 -12.12 -17.56
C THR A 287 -6.00 -13.34 -16.68
N HIS A 288 -6.10 -13.12 -15.37
CA HIS A 288 -5.90 -14.15 -14.35
C HIS A 288 -7.17 -14.32 -13.53
N ARG A 289 -7.43 -15.54 -13.08
CA ARG A 289 -8.58 -15.79 -12.22
C ARG A 289 -8.26 -15.32 -10.80
N TYR A 290 -9.27 -14.83 -10.13
CA TYR A 290 -9.16 -14.38 -8.74
C TYR A 290 -8.62 -15.50 -7.84
N GLU A 291 -9.14 -16.72 -7.99
CA GLU A 291 -8.80 -17.88 -7.19
C GLU A 291 -7.35 -18.37 -7.37
N ASP A 292 -6.70 -17.96 -8.45
CA ASP A 292 -5.30 -18.32 -8.72
C ASP A 292 -4.31 -17.43 -7.91
N LEU A 293 -4.75 -16.23 -7.51
CA LEU A 293 -3.91 -15.22 -6.86
C LEU A 293 -4.39 -14.81 -5.45
N VAL A 294 -5.62 -15.16 -5.08
CA VAL A 294 -6.26 -14.71 -3.85
C VAL A 294 -6.96 -15.87 -3.16
N ASP A 295 -6.68 -16.06 -1.87
CA ASP A 295 -7.39 -16.99 -1.00
C ASP A 295 -7.95 -16.24 0.22
N MET A 296 -9.27 -16.02 0.22
CA MET A 296 -9.96 -15.30 1.30
C MET A 296 -10.57 -16.23 2.35
N SER A 297 -10.41 -17.54 2.24
CA SER A 297 -11.00 -18.49 3.17
C SER A 297 -10.64 -18.22 4.64
N ILE A 298 -9.37 -17.87 4.88
CA ILE A 298 -8.84 -17.50 6.19
C ILE A 298 -9.35 -16.13 6.64
N ALA A 299 -9.37 -15.15 5.75
CA ALA A 299 -9.86 -13.80 6.07
C ALA A 299 -11.36 -13.82 6.43
N GLU A 300 -12.17 -14.54 5.68
CA GLU A 300 -13.59 -14.71 5.99
C GLU A 300 -13.82 -15.42 7.33
N ARG A 301 -13.01 -16.44 7.64
CA ARG A 301 -13.05 -17.09 8.94
C ARG A 301 -12.64 -16.15 10.07
N ALA A 302 -11.57 -15.36 9.88
CA ALA A 302 -11.11 -14.38 10.85
C ALA A 302 -12.18 -13.32 11.17
N VAL A 303 -12.86 -12.81 10.13
CA VAL A 303 -13.97 -11.86 10.31
C VAL A 303 -15.07 -12.47 11.16
N ARG A 304 -15.58 -13.66 10.78
CA ARG A 304 -16.62 -14.35 11.55
C ARG A 304 -16.24 -14.59 13.01
N GLU A 305 -15.00 -15.03 13.27
CA GLU A 305 -14.54 -15.33 14.64
C GLU A 305 -14.35 -14.07 15.50
N VAL A 306 -13.90 -12.95 14.92
CA VAL A 306 -13.75 -11.68 15.64
C VAL A 306 -15.12 -11.03 15.92
N GLU A 307 -16.05 -11.09 14.97
CA GLU A 307 -17.41 -10.56 15.16
C GLU A 307 -18.25 -11.38 16.15
N ALA A 308 -17.99 -12.65 16.25
CA ALA A 308 -18.68 -13.52 17.22
C ALA A 308 -18.18 -13.35 18.67
N ARG A 309 -17.05 -12.67 18.88
CA ARG A 309 -16.53 -12.35 20.22
C ARG A 309 -17.08 -11.00 20.65
N PRO A 310 -17.78 -10.90 21.81
CA PRO A 310 -18.33 -9.66 22.33
C PRO A 310 -17.25 -8.64 22.69
#